data_0e188f1ef781de2ba7e044603ac5b212
#
_entry.id   0e188f1ef781de2ba7e044603ac5b212
#
_cell.length_a   1.000
_cell.length_b   1.000
_cell.length_c   1.000
_cell.angle_alpha   90.00
_cell.angle_beta   90.00
_cell.angle_gamma   90.00
#
_symmetry.space_group_name_H-M   'P 1'
#
loop_
_entity.id
_entity.type
_entity.pdbx_description
1 polymer ?
#
loop_
_entity_poly.entity_id
_entity_poly.type
_entity_poly.pdbx_seq_one_letter_code
_entity_poly.pdbx_strand_id
1 'polypeptide(L)'
;MTDEDLSDFLDSDGLPNNTEDVDIGNYHEGNDLNDLTGKEWIKFTKSWKIYRPRSRGQSEKDHPAKFPEELVEDFVGFFTQEDDWVLDPFMGTGSTLVGCRSMGRNAVGIELTEKYADVAKDRARQQSLNPVQLEVMNEDCRDALSNLERKFDYCLTSPPYWNMLKKSRGGVESEHKKRENEGLDTKYSDSKRDLGNIDDYEEFLDELEKIFLDVYDVLKNEGYLTVVIQNIRTEDGEMKPLAWDLASRLGETYVLKQEKLWLQDDKPLGIWGYPSEYVSNVAHHYCLIFKKVE
;
A
#
# COMPACT_ATOMS: atom_id res chain seq x y z
N MET A 1 15.64 -18.07 -24.49
CA MET A 1 15.20 -19.08 -23.55
C MET A 1 13.78 -19.44 -23.95
N THR A 2 13.54 -20.65 -24.39
CA THR A 2 12.21 -21.13 -24.77
C THR A 2 11.45 -21.58 -23.48
N ASP A 3 10.12 -21.72 -23.57
CA ASP A 3 9.32 -22.20 -22.44
C ASP A 3 9.76 -23.60 -21.96
N GLU A 4 10.39 -24.40 -22.82
CA GLU A 4 11.01 -25.68 -22.49
C GLU A 4 12.26 -25.55 -21.60
N ASP A 5 13.06 -24.48 -21.78
CA ASP A 5 14.26 -24.22 -20.96
C ASP A 5 13.94 -23.84 -19.50
N LEU A 6 12.73 -23.34 -19.24
CA LEU A 6 12.27 -22.97 -17.89
C LEU A 6 11.71 -24.18 -17.12
N SER A 7 11.13 -25.16 -17.80
CA SER A 7 10.55 -26.36 -17.15
C SER A 7 11.59 -27.25 -16.48
N ASP A 8 12.85 -27.18 -16.92
CA ASP A 8 13.95 -27.96 -16.33
C ASP A 8 14.49 -27.34 -15.01
N PHE A 9 14.15 -26.07 -14.74
CA PHE A 9 14.59 -25.36 -13.54
C PHE A 9 13.51 -25.18 -12.48
N LEU A 10 12.24 -25.44 -12.84
CA LEU A 10 11.09 -25.21 -11.96
C LEU A 10 10.28 -26.50 -11.81
N ASP A 11 9.77 -26.74 -10.61
CA ASP A 11 8.79 -27.81 -10.37
C ASP A 11 7.39 -27.43 -10.91
N SER A 12 6.41 -28.34 -10.74
CA SER A 12 5.02 -28.13 -11.15
C SER A 12 4.34 -26.91 -10.49
N ASP A 13 4.90 -26.43 -9.39
CA ASP A 13 4.43 -25.26 -8.63
C ASP A 13 5.17 -23.98 -9.01
N GLY A 14 6.11 -24.07 -9.99
CA GLY A 14 6.94 -22.96 -10.47
C GLY A 14 8.10 -22.60 -9.53
N LEU A 15 8.54 -23.54 -8.68
CA LEU A 15 9.65 -23.36 -7.74
C LEU A 15 10.97 -23.91 -8.31
N PRO A 16 12.13 -23.36 -7.93
CA PRO A 16 13.44 -23.86 -8.39
C PRO A 16 13.67 -25.31 -7.96
N ASN A 17 14.10 -26.15 -8.91
CA ASN A 17 14.39 -27.59 -8.67
C ASN A 17 15.64 -27.85 -7.80
N ASN A 18 16.46 -26.83 -7.54
CA ASN A 18 17.74 -26.97 -6.79
C ASN A 18 17.61 -26.60 -5.30
N THR A 19 16.43 -26.76 -4.71
CA THR A 19 16.20 -26.61 -3.25
C THR A 19 16.45 -27.94 -2.49
N GLU A 20 17.27 -28.87 -3.05
CA GLU A 20 17.44 -30.22 -2.50
C GLU A 20 17.98 -30.26 -1.05
N ASP A 21 18.61 -29.20 -0.55
CA ASP A 21 19.16 -29.12 0.81
C ASP A 21 18.31 -28.33 1.81
N VAL A 22 17.16 -27.75 1.38
CA VAL A 22 16.28 -26.95 2.25
C VAL A 22 14.88 -27.53 2.21
N ASP A 23 14.39 -28.07 3.33
CA ASP A 23 12.99 -28.45 3.46
C ASP A 23 12.10 -27.20 3.49
N ILE A 24 11.73 -26.73 2.29
CA ILE A 24 10.86 -25.56 2.11
C ILE A 24 9.37 -25.88 2.30
N GLY A 25 9.01 -27.17 2.45
CA GLY A 25 7.62 -27.62 2.61
C GLY A 25 7.07 -27.42 4.01
N ASN A 26 7.94 -27.23 5.01
CA ASN A 26 7.57 -27.06 6.40
C ASN A 26 7.95 -25.65 6.91
N TYR A 27 7.34 -25.27 8.04
CA TYR A 27 7.74 -24.08 8.79
C TYR A 27 9.17 -24.28 9.34
N HIS A 28 10.00 -23.24 9.23
CA HIS A 28 11.35 -23.26 9.76
C HIS A 28 11.39 -22.59 11.14
N GLU A 29 11.88 -23.32 12.16
CA GLU A 29 11.90 -22.83 13.56
C GLU A 29 12.67 -21.51 13.77
N GLY A 30 13.57 -21.16 12.85
CA GLY A 30 14.31 -19.87 12.86
C GLY A 30 13.62 -18.78 12.02
N ASN A 31 12.35 -18.93 11.65
CA ASN A 31 11.59 -17.88 10.98
C ASN A 31 10.99 -16.92 12.01
N ASP A 32 11.72 -15.85 12.31
CA ASP A 32 11.28 -14.81 13.26
C ASP A 32 10.44 -13.70 12.60
N LEU A 33 10.24 -13.75 11.27
CA LEU A 33 9.53 -12.72 10.52
C LEU A 33 8.04 -13.00 10.36
N ASN A 34 7.67 -14.28 10.10
CA ASN A 34 6.29 -14.66 9.77
C ASN A 34 6.00 -16.13 10.06
N ASP A 35 4.77 -16.53 9.82
CA ASP A 35 4.29 -17.91 10.05
C ASP A 35 4.32 -18.76 8.76
N LEU A 36 5.04 -18.34 7.71
CA LEU A 36 5.03 -18.97 6.40
C LEU A 36 6.01 -20.14 6.31
N THR A 37 5.62 -21.16 5.55
CA THR A 37 6.55 -22.18 5.04
C THR A 37 7.49 -21.59 4.00
N GLY A 38 8.61 -22.26 3.71
CA GLY A 38 9.54 -21.82 2.65
C GLY A 38 8.86 -21.74 1.26
N LYS A 39 7.90 -22.60 0.95
CA LYS A 39 7.12 -22.55 -0.30
C LYS A 39 6.24 -21.30 -0.39
N GLU A 40 5.62 -20.90 0.69
CA GLU A 40 4.81 -19.66 0.75
C GLU A 40 5.72 -18.44 0.67
N TRP A 41 6.84 -18.49 1.39
CA TRP A 41 7.87 -17.43 1.34
C TRP A 41 8.34 -17.13 -0.08
N ILE A 42 8.77 -18.17 -0.83
CA ILE A 42 9.25 -18.02 -2.21
C ILE A 42 8.19 -17.39 -3.12
N LYS A 43 6.91 -17.78 -2.97
CA LYS A 43 5.82 -17.20 -3.78
C LYS A 43 5.70 -15.68 -3.59
N PHE A 44 5.91 -15.19 -2.37
CA PHE A 44 5.88 -13.76 -2.10
C PHE A 44 7.10 -13.02 -2.67
N THR A 45 8.25 -13.66 -2.87
CA THR A 45 9.47 -13.00 -3.40
C THR A 45 9.34 -12.55 -4.84
N LYS A 46 8.33 -12.99 -5.59
CA LYS A 46 8.06 -12.49 -6.94
C LYS A 46 7.84 -10.98 -6.91
N SER A 47 8.57 -10.24 -7.76
CA SER A 47 8.60 -8.78 -7.77
C SER A 47 7.33 -8.09 -8.28
N TRP A 48 6.31 -8.85 -8.68
CA TRP A 48 5.02 -8.31 -9.10
C TRP A 48 3.88 -9.28 -8.81
N LYS A 49 2.67 -8.73 -8.60
CA LYS A 49 1.42 -9.50 -8.52
C LYS A 49 0.26 -8.67 -9.07
N ILE A 50 -0.73 -9.35 -9.64
CA ILE A 50 -2.01 -8.76 -10.04
C ILE A 50 -2.95 -8.92 -8.85
N TYR A 51 -3.39 -7.80 -8.28
CA TYR A 51 -4.42 -7.77 -7.25
C TYR A 51 -5.69 -7.15 -7.82
N ARG A 52 -6.81 -7.82 -7.68
CA ARG A 52 -8.10 -7.35 -8.16
C ARG A 52 -9.00 -6.97 -6.97
N PRO A 53 -9.57 -5.75 -6.98
CA PRO A 53 -10.50 -5.37 -5.93
C PRO A 53 -11.69 -6.32 -5.88
N ARG A 54 -12.05 -6.79 -4.68
CA ARG A 54 -13.31 -7.51 -4.46
C ARG A 54 -14.50 -6.58 -4.73
N SER A 55 -15.70 -7.15 -4.96
CA SER A 55 -16.93 -6.37 -5.10
C SER A 55 -17.17 -5.52 -3.84
N ARG A 56 -17.39 -4.23 -4.01
CA ARG A 56 -17.46 -3.24 -2.91
C ARG A 56 -18.88 -2.78 -2.64
N GLY A 57 -19.19 -2.53 -1.36
CA GLY A 57 -20.41 -1.84 -0.94
C GLY A 57 -20.43 -0.37 -1.40
N GLN A 58 -21.62 0.28 -1.39
CA GLN A 58 -21.78 1.66 -1.87
C GLN A 58 -20.92 2.65 -1.04
N SER A 59 -20.95 2.54 0.30
CA SER A 59 -20.18 3.40 1.22
C SER A 59 -18.65 3.29 1.02
N GLU A 60 -18.19 2.16 0.52
CA GLU A 60 -16.77 1.96 0.22
C GLU A 60 -16.33 2.56 -1.11
N LYS A 61 -17.27 2.79 -2.05
CA LYS A 61 -16.99 3.43 -3.33
C LYS A 61 -16.72 4.92 -3.22
N ASP A 62 -17.17 5.55 -2.15
CA ASP A 62 -17.02 7.00 -1.94
C ASP A 62 -15.54 7.40 -1.80
N HIS A 63 -14.69 6.56 -1.20
CA HIS A 63 -13.28 6.87 -1.07
C HIS A 63 -12.54 6.76 -2.42
N PRO A 64 -11.77 7.79 -2.81
CA PRO A 64 -11.17 7.87 -4.15
C PRO A 64 -10.01 6.90 -4.40
N ALA A 65 -9.31 6.46 -3.35
CA ALA A 65 -8.16 5.58 -3.47
C ALA A 65 -8.20 4.48 -2.40
N LYS A 66 -8.04 3.23 -2.82
CA LYS A 66 -7.97 2.05 -1.96
C LYS A 66 -7.08 1.00 -2.59
N PHE A 67 -6.35 0.28 -1.78
CA PHE A 67 -5.74 -0.96 -2.23
C PHE A 67 -6.60 -2.19 -1.88
N PRO A 68 -6.48 -3.30 -2.63
CA PRO A 68 -7.23 -4.53 -2.38
C PRO A 68 -6.89 -5.16 -1.03
N GLU A 69 -7.88 -5.75 -0.37
CA GLU A 69 -7.68 -6.48 0.88
C GLU A 69 -6.73 -7.67 0.71
N GLU A 70 -6.76 -8.36 -0.46
CA GLU A 70 -5.81 -9.42 -0.79
C GLU A 70 -4.35 -8.94 -0.79
N LEU A 71 -4.09 -7.68 -1.22
CA LEU A 71 -2.77 -7.09 -1.12
C LEU A 71 -2.37 -6.96 0.36
N VAL A 72 -3.28 -6.48 1.21
CA VAL A 72 -3.02 -6.37 2.65
C VAL A 72 -2.72 -7.74 3.25
N GLU A 73 -3.56 -8.73 2.97
CA GLU A 73 -3.41 -10.10 3.46
C GLU A 73 -2.03 -10.68 3.10
N ASP A 74 -1.59 -10.52 1.85
CA ASP A 74 -0.28 -10.98 1.40
C ASP A 74 0.88 -10.28 2.13
N PHE A 75 0.83 -8.94 2.23
CA PHE A 75 1.91 -8.17 2.84
C PHE A 75 1.94 -8.33 4.35
N VAL A 76 0.79 -8.29 5.01
CA VAL A 76 0.69 -8.51 6.45
C VAL A 76 1.14 -9.93 6.79
N GLY A 77 0.66 -10.95 6.05
CA GLY A 77 1.06 -12.34 6.26
C GLY A 77 2.56 -12.59 6.06
N PHE A 78 3.23 -11.77 5.22
CA PHE A 78 4.67 -11.92 4.99
C PHE A 78 5.55 -11.17 6.01
N PHE A 79 5.11 -10.03 6.52
CA PHE A 79 5.91 -9.16 7.38
C PHE A 79 5.51 -9.21 8.86
N THR A 80 4.61 -10.12 9.26
CA THR A 80 4.17 -10.25 10.64
C THR A 80 3.86 -11.70 11.03
N GLN A 81 3.87 -11.95 12.33
CA GLN A 81 3.36 -13.17 12.98
C GLN A 81 1.97 -12.92 13.60
N GLU A 82 1.31 -13.99 14.07
CA GLU A 82 0.05 -13.90 14.81
C GLU A 82 0.22 -12.97 16.02
N ASP A 83 -0.80 -12.16 16.33
CA ASP A 83 -0.83 -11.15 17.40
C ASP A 83 0.09 -9.92 17.22
N ASP A 84 0.90 -9.85 16.16
CA ASP A 84 1.68 -8.66 15.85
C ASP A 84 0.84 -7.43 15.58
N TRP A 85 1.45 -6.25 15.72
CA TRP A 85 0.79 -4.96 15.54
C TRP A 85 1.19 -4.29 14.23
N VAL A 86 0.18 -3.94 13.45
CA VAL A 86 0.32 -3.24 12.16
C VAL A 86 -0.16 -1.80 12.29
N LEU A 87 0.56 -0.86 11.70
CA LEU A 87 0.22 0.56 11.62
C LEU A 87 -0.17 0.94 10.18
N ASP A 88 -1.23 1.76 10.05
CA ASP A 88 -1.57 2.46 8.81
C ASP A 88 -1.89 3.93 9.11
N PRO A 89 -0.93 4.86 8.91
CA PRO A 89 -1.13 6.28 9.18
C PRO A 89 -2.01 7.01 8.15
N PHE A 90 -2.40 6.35 7.04
CA PHE A 90 -3.29 6.87 6.00
C PHE A 90 -4.39 5.87 5.68
N MET A 91 -5.09 5.40 6.72
CA MET A 91 -5.97 4.23 6.69
C MET A 91 -7.14 4.34 5.68
N GLY A 92 -7.63 5.54 5.39
CA GLY A 92 -8.82 5.73 4.59
C GLY A 92 -10.03 5.00 5.18
N THR A 93 -10.68 4.16 4.36
CA THR A 93 -11.83 3.37 4.81
C THR A 93 -11.45 2.01 5.43
N GLY A 94 -10.18 1.80 5.84
CA GLY A 94 -9.75 0.70 6.69
C GLY A 94 -9.50 -0.64 5.97
N SER A 95 -8.98 -0.64 4.73
CA SER A 95 -8.59 -1.89 4.06
C SER A 95 -7.51 -2.66 4.85
N THR A 96 -6.54 -1.94 5.43
CA THR A 96 -5.49 -2.51 6.26
C THR A 96 -6.07 -3.20 7.49
N LEU A 97 -7.02 -2.57 8.20
CA LEU A 97 -7.63 -3.18 9.37
C LEU A 97 -8.39 -4.46 9.03
N VAL A 98 -9.12 -4.47 7.91
CA VAL A 98 -9.86 -5.65 7.45
C VAL A 98 -8.91 -6.79 7.10
N GLY A 99 -7.83 -6.53 6.39
CA GLY A 99 -6.82 -7.54 6.07
C GLY A 99 -6.09 -8.06 7.33
N CYS A 100 -5.72 -7.17 8.26
CA CYS A 100 -5.13 -7.58 9.56
C CYS A 100 -6.06 -8.50 10.33
N ARG A 101 -7.36 -8.17 10.39
CA ARG A 101 -8.36 -9.03 11.03
C ARG A 101 -8.43 -10.41 10.40
N SER A 102 -8.43 -10.51 9.06
CA SER A 102 -8.48 -11.80 8.37
C SER A 102 -7.24 -12.65 8.63
N MET A 103 -6.11 -12.00 8.88
CA MET A 103 -4.83 -12.64 9.16
C MET A 103 -4.54 -12.86 10.65
N GLY A 104 -5.44 -12.48 11.58
CA GLY A 104 -5.21 -12.62 13.02
C GLY A 104 -4.17 -11.64 13.58
N ARG A 105 -4.04 -10.44 13.00
CA ARG A 105 -3.11 -9.40 13.44
C ARG A 105 -3.85 -8.22 14.04
N ASN A 106 -3.24 -7.59 15.03
CA ASN A 106 -3.73 -6.34 15.62
C ASN A 106 -3.37 -5.16 14.71
N ALA A 107 -4.17 -4.10 14.73
CA ALA A 107 -3.86 -2.93 13.92
C ALA A 107 -4.33 -1.61 14.53
N VAL A 108 -3.57 -0.55 14.23
CA VAL A 108 -3.97 0.84 14.44
C VAL A 108 -4.02 1.54 13.09
N GLY A 109 -5.15 2.16 12.79
CA GLY A 109 -5.32 2.99 11.61
C GLY A 109 -5.63 4.43 11.99
N ILE A 110 -4.97 5.37 11.31
CA ILE A 110 -5.17 6.81 11.51
C ILE A 110 -5.79 7.39 10.24
N GLU A 111 -6.83 8.20 10.39
CA GLU A 111 -7.53 8.83 9.27
C GLU A 111 -7.95 10.25 9.64
N LEU A 112 -7.58 11.21 8.80
CA LEU A 112 -7.86 12.63 9.00
C LEU A 112 -9.36 12.95 8.85
N THR A 113 -10.03 12.29 7.90
CA THR A 113 -11.41 12.59 7.49
C THR A 113 -12.40 11.74 8.29
N GLU A 114 -13.23 12.38 9.12
CA GLU A 114 -14.24 11.72 9.98
C GLU A 114 -15.12 10.75 9.20
N LYS A 115 -15.62 11.16 8.03
CA LYS A 115 -16.46 10.33 7.15
C LYS A 115 -15.78 8.97 6.84
N TYR A 116 -14.50 8.96 6.53
CA TYR A 116 -13.78 7.73 6.20
C TYR A 116 -13.40 6.94 7.45
N ALA A 117 -13.04 7.62 8.53
CA ALA A 117 -12.80 6.99 9.82
C ALA A 117 -14.04 6.24 10.34
N ASP A 118 -15.24 6.79 10.15
CA ASP A 118 -16.48 6.12 10.55
C ASP A 118 -16.76 4.87 9.72
N VAL A 119 -16.53 4.93 8.39
CA VAL A 119 -16.61 3.73 7.54
C VAL A 119 -15.61 2.66 8.01
N ALA A 120 -14.38 3.06 8.36
CA ALA A 120 -13.37 2.15 8.86
C ALA A 120 -13.77 1.52 10.21
N LYS A 121 -14.34 2.30 11.14
CA LYS A 121 -14.87 1.80 12.42
C LYS A 121 -15.96 0.74 12.21
N ASP A 122 -16.88 0.97 11.28
CA ASP A 122 -17.96 0.03 10.99
C ASP A 122 -17.41 -1.26 10.38
N ARG A 123 -16.41 -1.18 9.51
CA ARG A 123 -15.74 -2.35 8.94
C ARG A 123 -14.91 -3.11 9.98
N ALA A 124 -14.23 -2.40 10.87
CA ALA A 124 -13.45 -3.01 11.95
C ALA A 124 -14.32 -3.78 12.97
N ARG A 125 -15.55 -3.31 13.21
CA ARG A 125 -16.51 -3.95 14.14
C ARG A 125 -17.15 -5.23 13.61
N GLN A 126 -17.01 -5.56 12.34
CA GLN A 126 -17.58 -6.80 11.80
C GLN A 126 -16.99 -8.01 12.53
N GLN A 127 -17.84 -8.99 12.83
CA GLN A 127 -17.44 -10.19 13.56
C GLN A 127 -16.32 -10.96 12.84
N SER A 128 -15.33 -11.37 13.61
CA SER A 128 -14.24 -12.25 13.18
C SER A 128 -14.21 -13.49 14.07
N LEU A 129 -13.74 -14.60 13.51
CA LEU A 129 -13.48 -15.81 14.28
C LEU A 129 -12.23 -15.64 15.19
N ASN A 130 -11.32 -14.76 14.81
CA ASN A 130 -10.11 -14.47 15.57
C ASN A 130 -10.29 -13.14 16.34
N PRO A 131 -10.18 -13.15 17.69
CA PRO A 131 -10.24 -11.93 18.47
C PRO A 131 -8.94 -11.13 18.25
N VAL A 132 -9.03 -10.00 17.54
CA VAL A 132 -7.91 -9.06 17.31
C VAL A 132 -8.31 -7.68 17.78
N GLN A 133 -7.33 -6.85 18.13
CA GLN A 133 -7.53 -5.46 18.50
C GLN A 133 -7.37 -4.57 17.26
N LEU A 134 -8.44 -3.87 16.88
CA LEU A 134 -8.46 -2.93 15.77
C LEU A 134 -8.83 -1.55 16.30
N GLU A 135 -7.90 -0.62 16.23
CA GLU A 135 -8.07 0.74 16.74
C GLU A 135 -8.17 1.71 15.55
N VAL A 136 -9.15 2.60 15.59
CA VAL A 136 -9.36 3.66 14.59
C VAL A 136 -9.21 5.01 15.28
N MET A 137 -8.20 5.78 14.89
CA MET A 137 -7.95 7.14 15.35
C MET A 137 -8.40 8.12 14.27
N ASN A 138 -9.33 9.02 14.60
CA ASN A 138 -9.72 10.10 13.68
C ASN A 138 -8.95 11.36 14.04
N GLU A 139 -7.75 11.45 13.52
CA GLU A 139 -6.79 12.53 13.80
C GLU A 139 -5.87 12.77 12.61
N ASP A 140 -5.10 13.83 12.65
CA ASP A 140 -3.96 14.02 11.77
C ASP A 140 -2.83 13.05 12.19
N CYS A 141 -2.28 12.30 11.25
CA CYS A 141 -1.25 11.31 11.56
C CYS A 141 0.01 11.92 12.19
N ARG A 142 0.36 13.18 11.91
CA ARG A 142 1.48 13.90 12.52
C ARG A 142 1.30 14.10 14.02
N ASP A 143 0.07 14.37 14.46
CA ASP A 143 -0.25 14.51 15.88
C ASP A 143 -0.39 13.14 16.54
N ALA A 144 -1.10 12.22 15.89
CA ALA A 144 -1.34 10.89 16.41
C ALA A 144 -0.04 10.10 16.61
N LEU A 145 0.87 10.07 15.62
CA LEU A 145 2.15 9.33 15.69
C LEU A 145 3.00 9.77 16.88
N SER A 146 3.07 11.08 17.14
CA SER A 146 3.85 11.63 18.27
C SER A 146 3.32 11.21 19.65
N ASN A 147 2.07 10.80 19.73
CA ASN A 147 1.39 10.39 20.97
C ASN A 147 1.29 8.86 21.13
N LEU A 148 1.72 8.08 20.16
CA LEU A 148 1.70 6.62 20.24
C LEU A 148 2.84 6.09 21.12
N GLU A 149 2.47 5.46 22.25
CA GLU A 149 3.44 4.80 23.13
C GLU A 149 3.79 3.38 22.65
N ARG A 150 2.93 2.78 21.81
CA ARG A 150 3.11 1.43 21.26
C ARG A 150 4.14 1.41 20.16
N LYS A 151 4.89 0.31 20.08
CA LYS A 151 5.74 -0.02 18.93
C LYS A 151 5.04 -1.02 18.02
N PHE A 152 5.28 -0.90 16.73
CA PHE A 152 4.65 -1.71 15.68
C PHE A 152 5.68 -2.62 15.02
N ASP A 153 5.25 -3.82 14.66
CA ASP A 153 6.05 -4.80 13.94
C ASP A 153 6.17 -4.41 12.48
N TYR A 154 5.08 -3.87 11.93
CA TYR A 154 4.95 -3.54 10.53
C TYR A 154 4.13 -2.27 10.30
N CYS A 155 4.48 -1.50 9.27
CA CYS A 155 3.64 -0.44 8.75
C CYS A 155 3.32 -0.70 7.27
N LEU A 156 2.04 -0.75 6.93
CA LEU A 156 1.54 -0.84 5.56
C LEU A 156 0.60 0.31 5.28
N THR A 157 0.92 1.14 4.29
CA THR A 157 0.15 2.36 4.06
C THR A 157 0.19 2.84 2.62
N SER A 158 -0.77 3.70 2.26
CA SER A 158 -0.82 4.39 0.97
C SER A 158 -1.15 5.86 1.20
N PRO A 159 -0.16 6.74 1.23
CA PRO A 159 -0.37 8.18 1.42
C PRO A 159 -1.13 8.78 0.23
N PRO A 160 -1.69 9.99 0.34
CA PRO A 160 -2.16 10.75 -0.81
C PRO A 160 -1.06 10.88 -1.88
N TYR A 161 -1.43 10.79 -3.17
CA TYR A 161 -0.47 10.93 -4.26
C TYR A 161 -0.44 12.37 -4.73
N TRP A 162 0.18 13.25 -3.93
CA TRP A 162 0.27 14.68 -4.18
C TRP A 162 -1.11 15.26 -4.55
N ASN A 163 -1.20 16.19 -5.49
CA ASN A 163 -2.44 16.83 -5.94
C ASN A 163 -3.19 16.04 -7.05
N MET A 164 -2.98 14.72 -7.14
CA MET A 164 -3.53 13.88 -8.22
C MET A 164 -5.07 13.98 -8.34
N LEU A 165 -5.79 14.12 -7.24
CA LEU A 165 -7.25 14.19 -7.25
C LEU A 165 -7.80 15.57 -7.69
N LYS A 166 -7.03 16.64 -7.53
CA LYS A 166 -7.45 17.99 -7.95
C LYS A 166 -7.42 18.17 -9.47
N LYS A 167 -6.69 17.33 -10.20
CA LYS A 167 -6.40 17.52 -11.62
C LYS A 167 -7.27 16.63 -12.49
N SER A 168 -8.23 17.24 -13.20
CA SER A 168 -8.98 16.60 -14.28
C SER A 168 -8.08 16.50 -15.52
N ARG A 169 -7.65 15.30 -15.87
CA ARG A 169 -7.02 15.04 -17.16
C ARG A 169 -8.07 15.16 -18.25
N GLY A 170 -7.94 16.11 -19.16
CA GLY A 170 -8.89 16.52 -20.20
C GLY A 170 -9.39 15.49 -21.21
N GLY A 171 -9.79 14.30 -20.79
CA GLY A 171 -10.42 13.26 -21.59
C GLY A 171 -11.95 13.20 -21.35
N VAL A 172 -12.70 12.73 -22.32
CA VAL A 172 -14.18 12.66 -22.30
C VAL A 172 -14.71 11.79 -21.15
N GLU A 173 -13.89 10.86 -20.61
CA GLU A 173 -14.24 9.95 -19.50
C GLU A 173 -13.09 9.80 -18.51
N SER A 174 -12.59 10.91 -17.91
CA SER A 174 -11.64 10.77 -16.82
C SER A 174 -12.32 10.16 -15.60
N GLU A 175 -11.59 9.36 -14.80
CA GLU A 175 -12.11 8.81 -13.53
C GLU A 175 -12.67 9.93 -12.63
N HIS A 176 -12.05 11.10 -12.66
CA HIS A 176 -12.54 12.28 -11.96
C HIS A 176 -13.96 12.69 -12.41
N LYS A 177 -14.23 12.76 -13.74
CA LYS A 177 -15.55 13.09 -14.26
C LYS A 177 -16.57 11.98 -13.98
N LYS A 178 -16.17 10.71 -14.02
CA LYS A 178 -17.06 9.61 -13.63
C LYS A 178 -17.46 9.74 -12.17
N ARG A 179 -16.51 9.99 -11.28
CA ARG A 179 -16.77 10.19 -9.85
C ARG A 179 -17.67 11.41 -9.61
N GLU A 180 -17.41 12.52 -10.29
CA GLU A 180 -18.27 13.72 -10.25
C GLU A 180 -19.71 13.41 -10.68
N ASN A 181 -19.90 12.71 -11.80
CA ASN A 181 -21.21 12.31 -12.32
C ASN A 181 -21.94 11.32 -11.40
N GLU A 182 -21.21 10.49 -10.66
CA GLU A 182 -21.74 9.54 -9.69
C GLU A 182 -21.92 10.16 -8.29
N GLY A 183 -21.55 11.44 -8.10
CA GLY A 183 -21.61 12.14 -6.81
C GLY A 183 -20.63 11.62 -5.78
N LEU A 184 -19.51 11.01 -6.22
CA LEU A 184 -18.46 10.47 -5.38
C LEU A 184 -17.39 11.52 -5.08
N ASP A 185 -16.69 11.37 -3.97
CA ASP A 185 -15.64 12.30 -3.56
C ASP A 185 -14.50 12.36 -4.60
N THR A 186 -14.15 13.57 -5.01
CA THR A 186 -13.08 13.88 -5.97
C THR A 186 -11.86 14.50 -5.29
N LYS A 187 -11.88 14.66 -3.98
CA LYS A 187 -10.79 15.10 -3.10
C LYS A 187 -10.89 14.35 -1.78
N TYR A 188 -9.79 14.23 -1.06
CA TYR A 188 -9.78 13.57 0.24
C TYR A 188 -10.48 14.41 1.30
N SER A 189 -10.12 15.71 1.43
CA SER A 189 -10.76 16.64 2.34
C SER A 189 -10.55 18.11 1.92
N ASP A 190 -11.26 19.03 2.60
CA ASP A 190 -11.04 20.48 2.51
C ASP A 190 -10.05 20.99 3.57
N SER A 191 -9.51 20.12 4.40
CA SER A 191 -8.57 20.49 5.46
C SER A 191 -7.27 21.02 4.87
N LYS A 192 -6.76 22.12 5.43
CA LYS A 192 -5.40 22.62 5.12
C LYS A 192 -4.30 21.63 5.55
N ARG A 193 -4.65 20.69 6.42
CA ARG A 193 -3.73 19.65 6.92
C ARG A 193 -3.68 18.43 6.01
N ASP A 194 -4.55 18.34 5.02
CA ASP A 194 -4.54 17.26 4.03
C ASP A 194 -3.36 17.45 3.06
N LEU A 195 -2.47 16.47 3.02
CA LEU A 195 -1.29 16.47 2.16
C LEU A 195 -1.65 16.59 0.67
N GLY A 196 -2.79 16.05 0.24
CA GLY A 196 -3.30 16.18 -1.12
C GLY A 196 -3.66 17.63 -1.49
N ASN A 197 -3.60 18.58 -0.55
CA ASN A 197 -3.84 20.00 -0.76
C ASN A 197 -2.56 20.82 -0.90
N ILE A 198 -1.39 20.23 -0.71
CA ILE A 198 -0.09 20.88 -0.95
C ILE A 198 0.13 20.97 -2.46
N ASP A 199 0.33 22.18 -2.97
CA ASP A 199 0.50 22.41 -4.41
C ASP A 199 1.97 22.28 -4.86
N ASP A 200 2.92 22.62 -4.01
CA ASP A 200 4.34 22.44 -4.29
C ASP A 200 4.77 20.99 -4.09
N TYR A 201 5.49 20.45 -5.06
CA TYR A 201 5.88 19.04 -5.06
C TYR A 201 6.95 18.72 -4.04
N GLU A 202 7.93 19.61 -3.88
CA GLU A 202 9.02 19.41 -2.91
C GLU A 202 8.50 19.57 -1.48
N GLU A 203 7.64 20.58 -1.23
CA GLU A 203 6.97 20.74 0.07
C GLU A 203 6.14 19.50 0.43
N PHE A 204 5.43 18.91 -0.54
CA PHE A 204 4.69 17.67 -0.34
C PHE A 204 5.61 16.51 0.05
N LEU A 205 6.75 16.35 -0.65
CA LEU A 205 7.74 15.32 -0.34
C LEU A 205 8.36 15.53 1.04
N ASP A 206 8.67 16.77 1.41
CA ASP A 206 9.23 17.13 2.72
C ASP A 206 8.27 16.78 3.86
N GLU A 207 6.98 17.07 3.70
CA GLU A 207 5.97 16.71 4.69
C GLU A 207 5.74 15.18 4.78
N LEU A 208 5.77 14.50 3.64
CA LEU A 208 5.61 13.05 3.60
C LEU A 208 6.82 12.34 4.24
N GLU A 209 8.03 12.82 3.98
CA GLU A 209 9.25 12.32 4.61
C GLU A 209 9.19 12.47 6.14
N LYS A 210 8.82 13.64 6.66
CA LYS A 210 8.67 13.86 8.11
C LYS A 210 7.73 12.83 8.75
N ILE A 211 6.58 12.56 8.12
CA ILE A 211 5.63 11.56 8.63
C ILE A 211 6.27 10.17 8.67
N PHE A 212 7.04 9.80 7.66
CA PHE A 212 7.70 8.50 7.67
C PHE A 212 8.90 8.42 8.63
N LEU A 213 9.51 9.54 9.01
CA LEU A 213 10.44 9.61 10.13
C LEU A 213 9.72 9.39 11.47
N ASP A 214 8.53 9.96 11.67
CA ASP A 214 7.71 9.67 12.85
C ASP A 214 7.27 8.19 12.87
N VAL A 215 6.96 7.59 11.71
CA VAL A 215 6.72 6.14 11.59
C VAL A 215 7.96 5.32 11.98
N TYR A 216 9.17 5.77 11.59
CA TYR A 216 10.42 5.11 12.01
C TYR A 216 10.50 5.03 13.53
N ASP A 217 10.17 6.11 14.22
CA ASP A 217 10.26 6.16 15.68
C ASP A 217 9.30 5.17 16.35
N VAL A 218 8.12 4.91 15.80
CA VAL A 218 7.14 3.97 16.36
C VAL A 218 7.27 2.53 15.85
N LEU A 219 8.08 2.26 14.83
CA LEU A 219 8.42 0.90 14.43
C LEU A 219 9.40 0.25 15.43
N LYS A 220 9.28 -1.06 15.62
CA LYS A 220 10.29 -1.88 16.30
C LYS A 220 11.59 -1.88 15.49
N ASN A 221 12.72 -2.13 16.15
CA ASN A 221 13.96 -2.41 15.43
C ASN A 221 13.77 -3.64 14.54
N GLU A 222 14.39 -3.65 13.37
CA GLU A 222 14.22 -4.69 12.34
C GLU A 222 12.79 -4.76 11.74
N GLY A 223 11.86 -3.89 12.16
CA GLY A 223 10.51 -3.77 11.61
C GLY A 223 10.52 -3.27 10.16
N TYR A 224 9.42 -3.54 9.44
CA TYR A 224 9.30 -3.17 8.04
C TYR A 224 8.25 -2.09 7.81
N LEU A 225 8.47 -1.30 6.78
CA LEU A 225 7.52 -0.32 6.23
C LEU A 225 7.28 -0.66 4.76
N THR A 226 6.01 -0.77 4.36
CA THR A 226 5.64 -0.81 2.94
C THR A 226 4.78 0.39 2.59
N VAL A 227 5.24 1.16 1.60
CA VAL A 227 4.52 2.32 1.05
C VAL A 227 3.97 1.97 -0.33
N VAL A 228 2.64 1.94 -0.45
CA VAL A 228 1.96 1.74 -1.73
C VAL A 228 1.76 3.10 -2.39
N ILE A 229 2.42 3.33 -3.53
CA ILE A 229 2.48 4.64 -4.17
C ILE A 229 2.58 4.51 -5.69
N GLN A 230 2.24 5.55 -6.44
CA GLN A 230 2.29 5.57 -7.91
C GLN A 230 3.01 6.82 -8.40
N ASN A 231 3.77 6.69 -9.50
CA ASN A 231 4.28 7.85 -10.22
C ASN A 231 3.13 8.61 -10.87
N ILE A 232 3.22 9.92 -10.95
CA ILE A 232 2.14 10.81 -11.33
C ILE A 232 2.48 11.53 -12.62
N ARG A 233 1.51 11.59 -13.53
CA ARG A 233 1.59 12.44 -14.71
C ARG A 233 0.93 13.78 -14.39
N THR A 234 1.65 14.86 -14.67
CA THR A 234 1.16 16.24 -14.55
C THR A 234 0.25 16.61 -15.74
N GLU A 235 -0.40 17.77 -15.69
CA GLU A 235 -1.31 18.23 -16.75
C GLU A 235 -0.58 18.51 -18.07
N ASP A 236 0.64 19.00 -18.00
CA ASP A 236 1.55 19.27 -19.12
C ASP A 236 2.22 18.01 -19.68
N GLY A 237 1.86 16.82 -19.16
CA GLY A 237 2.31 15.52 -19.69
C GLY A 237 3.61 15.02 -19.04
N GLU A 238 4.28 15.80 -18.19
CA GLU A 238 5.49 15.36 -17.48
C GLU A 238 5.17 14.21 -16.50
N MET A 239 6.11 13.28 -16.34
CA MET A 239 6.03 12.24 -15.33
C MET A 239 6.82 12.66 -14.08
N LYS A 240 6.12 12.90 -12.96
CA LYS A 240 6.76 13.03 -11.65
C LYS A 240 7.02 11.64 -11.08
N PRO A 241 8.29 11.27 -10.83
CA PRO A 241 8.64 9.93 -10.35
C PRO A 241 8.46 9.79 -8.82
N LEU A 242 7.26 10.11 -8.32
CA LEU A 242 6.95 10.21 -6.90
C LEU A 242 7.42 9.00 -6.08
N ALA A 243 7.28 7.79 -6.62
CA ALA A 243 7.74 6.58 -5.92
C ALA A 243 9.26 6.59 -5.73
N TRP A 244 10.01 6.98 -6.75
CA TRP A 244 11.48 6.99 -6.73
C TRP A 244 12.04 8.15 -5.89
N ASP A 245 11.42 9.33 -5.97
CA ASP A 245 11.80 10.49 -5.18
C ASP A 245 11.60 10.21 -3.69
N LEU A 246 10.45 9.61 -3.33
CA LEU A 246 10.20 9.18 -1.96
C LEU A 246 11.18 8.07 -1.52
N ALA A 247 11.43 7.08 -2.40
CA ALA A 247 12.38 6.00 -2.09
C ALA A 247 13.80 6.54 -1.84
N SER A 248 14.22 7.55 -2.59
CA SER A 248 15.52 8.20 -2.42
C SER A 248 15.62 8.90 -1.06
N ARG A 249 14.60 9.68 -0.68
CA ARG A 249 14.56 10.39 0.60
C ARG A 249 14.54 9.46 1.80
N LEU A 250 13.65 8.47 1.77
CA LEU A 250 13.54 7.51 2.87
C LEU A 250 14.77 6.58 2.97
N GLY A 251 15.48 6.37 1.86
CA GLY A 251 16.72 5.60 1.82
C GLY A 251 17.88 6.19 2.64
N GLU A 252 17.77 7.43 3.11
CA GLU A 252 18.74 8.04 4.03
C GLU A 252 18.58 7.53 5.48
N THR A 253 17.38 7.07 5.85
CA THR A 253 17.05 6.60 7.21
C THR A 253 16.72 5.11 7.24
N TYR A 254 15.95 4.63 6.27
CA TYR A 254 15.59 3.23 6.11
C TYR A 254 16.49 2.53 5.11
N VAL A 255 16.57 1.20 5.20
CA VAL A 255 17.14 0.39 4.12
C VAL A 255 16.03 -0.01 3.15
N LEU A 256 16.07 0.48 1.91
CA LEU A 256 15.19 0.00 0.84
C LEU A 256 15.58 -1.44 0.50
N LYS A 257 14.69 -2.39 0.80
CA LYS A 257 14.93 -3.83 0.59
C LYS A 257 14.50 -4.28 -0.79
N GLN A 258 13.36 -3.77 -1.29
CA GLN A 258 12.74 -4.20 -2.53
C GLN A 258 11.65 -3.24 -2.97
N GLU A 259 11.33 -3.25 -4.25
CA GLU A 259 10.05 -2.81 -4.79
C GLU A 259 9.24 -4.02 -5.26
N LYS A 260 7.93 -4.00 -5.04
CA LYS A 260 7.01 -4.96 -5.62
C LYS A 260 5.95 -4.21 -6.42
N LEU A 261 5.63 -4.69 -7.61
CA LEU A 261 4.64 -4.03 -8.45
C LEU A 261 3.26 -4.64 -8.24
N TRP A 262 2.31 -3.81 -7.84
CA TRP A 262 0.89 -4.14 -7.94
C TRP A 262 0.42 -3.78 -9.35
N LEU A 263 0.18 -4.79 -10.19
CA LEU A 263 -0.30 -4.62 -11.56
C LEU A 263 -1.83 -4.60 -11.59
N GLN A 264 -2.39 -3.67 -12.40
CA GLN A 264 -3.82 -3.46 -12.62
C GLN A 264 -4.15 -3.80 -14.08
N ASP A 265 -4.29 -5.08 -14.40
CA ASP A 265 -4.53 -5.58 -15.77
C ASP A 265 -5.96 -5.34 -16.27
N ASP A 266 -6.88 -5.03 -15.37
CA ASP A 266 -8.29 -4.72 -15.62
C ASP A 266 -8.55 -3.22 -15.85
N LYS A 267 -7.51 -2.38 -15.70
CA LYS A 267 -7.65 -0.94 -15.87
C LYS A 267 -7.84 -0.59 -17.35
N PRO A 268 -8.92 0.13 -17.73
CA PRO A 268 -9.17 0.50 -19.12
C PRO A 268 -8.04 1.42 -19.62
N LEU A 269 -7.60 1.17 -20.86
CA LEU A 269 -6.58 1.98 -21.51
C LEU A 269 -7.22 3.21 -22.17
N GLY A 270 -6.65 4.38 -21.87
CA GLY A 270 -6.97 5.62 -22.58
C GLY A 270 -6.02 5.88 -23.75
N ILE A 271 -6.46 6.64 -24.73
CA ILE A 271 -5.64 7.14 -25.83
C ILE A 271 -5.17 8.54 -25.46
N TRP A 272 -3.88 8.69 -25.20
CA TRP A 272 -3.28 9.93 -24.76
C TRP A 272 -2.19 10.36 -25.75
N GLY A 273 -2.08 11.66 -26.03
CA GLY A 273 -1.02 12.21 -26.89
C GLY A 273 -1.08 11.83 -28.38
N TYR A 274 -1.92 10.85 -28.77
CA TYR A 274 -2.03 10.45 -30.17
C TYR A 274 -2.64 11.59 -31.02
N PRO A 275 -2.10 11.84 -32.25
CA PRO A 275 -0.99 11.15 -32.92
C PRO A 275 0.38 11.84 -32.76
N SER A 276 0.51 12.83 -31.90
CA SER A 276 1.63 13.77 -31.86
C SER A 276 2.65 13.55 -30.74
N GLU A 277 2.27 12.82 -29.67
CA GLU A 277 3.10 12.65 -28.50
C GLU A 277 2.97 11.23 -27.91
N TYR A 278 4.07 10.71 -27.35
CA TYR A 278 4.04 9.46 -26.62
C TYR A 278 3.57 9.68 -25.18
N VAL A 279 2.40 9.14 -24.84
CA VAL A 279 1.87 9.12 -23.48
C VAL A 279 1.36 7.73 -23.16
N SER A 280 2.02 7.02 -22.23
CA SER A 280 1.59 5.70 -21.80
C SER A 280 0.52 5.74 -20.72
N ASN A 281 -0.24 4.67 -20.58
CA ASN A 281 -1.11 4.45 -19.42
C ASN A 281 -0.28 3.97 -18.22
N VAL A 282 -0.59 4.48 -17.03
CA VAL A 282 -0.01 3.98 -15.78
C VAL A 282 -0.99 2.98 -15.16
N ALA A 283 -0.65 1.69 -15.24
CA ALA A 283 -1.49 0.58 -14.80
C ALA A 283 -0.81 -0.26 -13.71
N HIS A 284 -0.01 0.37 -12.86
CA HIS A 284 0.63 -0.27 -11.72
C HIS A 284 0.86 0.70 -10.58
N HIS A 285 1.05 0.16 -9.38
CA HIS A 285 1.56 0.85 -8.21
C HIS A 285 2.87 0.20 -7.79
N TYR A 286 3.73 0.97 -7.16
CA TYR A 286 4.90 0.49 -6.44
C TYR A 286 4.52 0.20 -5.00
N CYS A 287 4.91 -0.95 -4.49
CA CYS A 287 4.94 -1.25 -3.08
C CYS A 287 6.42 -1.20 -2.67
N LEU A 288 6.85 -0.05 -2.17
CA LEU A 288 8.23 0.17 -1.73
C LEU A 288 8.41 -0.43 -0.35
N ILE A 289 9.33 -1.38 -0.22
CA ILE A 289 9.55 -2.15 1.01
C ILE A 289 10.85 -1.69 1.66
N PHE A 290 10.72 -1.11 2.82
CA PHE A 290 11.82 -0.61 3.63
C PHE A 290 11.96 -1.42 4.92
N LYS A 291 13.18 -1.45 5.45
CA LYS A 291 13.49 -2.04 6.75
C LYS A 291 14.09 -0.97 7.66
N LYS A 292 13.59 -0.88 8.89
CA LYS A 292 14.26 -0.13 9.95
C LYS A 292 15.52 -0.90 10.36
N VAL A 293 16.63 -0.21 10.46
CA VAL A 293 17.89 -0.72 10.99
C VAL A 293 18.24 0.06 12.25
N GLU A 294 19.06 -0.54 13.11
CA GLU A 294 19.52 0.11 14.34
C GLU A 294 20.33 1.38 14.06
#